data_f3b419800d3f0eb9509a1400329371a3
#
_entry.id   f3b419800d3f0eb9509a1400329371a3
#
_cell.length_a   1.000
_cell.length_b   1.000
_cell.length_c   1.000
_cell.angle_alpha   90.00
_cell.angle_beta   90.00
_cell.angle_gamma   90.00
#
_symmetry.space_group_name_H-M   'P 1'
#
loop_
_entity.id
_entity.type
_entity.pdbx_description
1 polymer ?
#
loop_
_entity_poly.entity_id
_entity_poly.type
_entity_poly.pdbx_seq_one_letter_code
_entity_poly.pdbx_strand_id
1 'polypeptide(L)'
;MGVFVSKYRKLSPLGWFGWLLYQPYKWLICAPVLASTTLFFGAATILLSLFLPSRWVSLICGTFWSRLNAWVTPMPVNVTGRENIDPQQSYVIVANHQSFYDIYVLYGFLGIDFKWVMKQEMRSIPGLGIGCEKVGHIFIDRSNHAAALASIKSAQSKIVNGTSVVFFPEGTRSRDGALLKFKKGAFHFALDLNLPILPVTIVGTQYVLPSDSLDLLPGKVRLIIDEPIPVDGLNVKDIPQLVEQVRSIFDDNLSS
;
A
#
# COMPACT_ATOMS: atom_id res chain seq x y z
N MET A 1 -33.69 -13.91 3.25
CA MET A 1 -33.38 -12.69 3.97
C MET A 1 -31.88 -12.74 4.29
N GLY A 2 -31.01 -11.98 3.60
CA GLY A 2 -29.54 -12.02 3.81
C GLY A 2 -29.15 -11.05 4.91
N VAL A 3 -28.35 -11.49 5.86
CA VAL A 3 -27.80 -10.63 6.91
C VAL A 3 -26.59 -9.90 6.34
N PHE A 4 -26.56 -8.57 6.44
CA PHE A 4 -25.39 -7.77 6.09
C PHE A 4 -24.32 -7.94 7.16
N VAL A 5 -23.20 -8.56 6.82
CA VAL A 5 -22.03 -8.69 7.69
C VAL A 5 -21.02 -7.56 7.46
N SER A 6 -21.01 -7.03 6.26
CA SER A 6 -20.37 -5.75 5.95
C SER A 6 -21.18 -5.03 4.88
N LYS A 7 -20.96 -3.74 4.71
CA LYS A 7 -21.60 -2.91 3.66
C LYS A 7 -21.45 -3.52 2.25
N TYR A 8 -20.51 -4.46 2.05
CA TYR A 8 -20.10 -5.02 0.76
C TYR A 8 -20.41 -6.51 0.58
N ARG A 9 -20.89 -7.21 1.62
CA ARG A 9 -21.10 -8.65 1.54
C ARG A 9 -22.45 -9.07 2.12
N LYS A 10 -23.39 -9.41 1.23
CA LYS A 10 -24.57 -10.19 1.61
C LYS A 10 -24.16 -11.64 1.78
N LEU A 11 -24.28 -12.17 2.99
CA LEU A 11 -24.04 -13.58 3.23
C LEU A 11 -25.35 -14.37 3.05
N SER A 12 -25.26 -15.53 2.40
CA SER A 12 -26.27 -16.57 2.49
C SER A 12 -26.37 -17.08 3.93
N PRO A 13 -27.45 -17.77 4.35
CA PRO A 13 -27.53 -18.36 5.68
C PRO A 13 -26.33 -19.26 6.03
N LEU A 14 -25.83 -20.03 5.07
CA LEU A 14 -24.63 -20.83 5.23
C LEU A 14 -23.36 -19.98 5.37
N GLY A 15 -23.26 -18.88 4.64
CA GLY A 15 -22.16 -17.92 4.76
C GLY A 15 -22.18 -17.19 6.10
N TRP A 16 -23.35 -16.92 6.67
CA TRP A 16 -23.49 -16.34 8.01
C TRP A 16 -23.00 -17.30 9.10
N PHE A 17 -23.34 -18.60 8.99
CA PHE A 17 -22.83 -19.61 9.90
C PHE A 17 -21.31 -19.72 9.84
N GLY A 18 -20.73 -19.74 8.64
CA GLY A 18 -19.27 -19.69 8.45
C GLY A 18 -18.62 -18.43 9.05
N TRP A 19 -19.28 -17.28 8.91
CA TRP A 19 -18.83 -16.03 9.54
C TRP A 19 -18.84 -16.14 11.07
N LEU A 20 -19.88 -16.70 11.66
CA LEU A 20 -19.99 -16.88 13.12
C LEU A 20 -18.88 -17.79 13.65
N LEU A 21 -18.60 -18.90 12.96
CA LEU A 21 -17.51 -19.83 13.32
C LEU A 21 -16.13 -19.20 13.18
N TYR A 22 -15.97 -18.20 12.29
CA TYR A 22 -14.72 -17.48 12.10
C TYR A 22 -14.43 -16.45 13.19
N GLN A 23 -15.45 -15.95 13.93
CA GLN A 23 -15.25 -14.91 14.95
C GLN A 23 -14.28 -15.33 16.08
N PRO A 24 -14.32 -16.52 16.66
CA PRO A 24 -13.31 -16.95 17.64
C PRO A 24 -11.89 -16.92 17.08
N TYR A 25 -11.69 -17.42 15.86
CA TYR A 25 -10.38 -17.37 15.21
C TYR A 25 -9.90 -15.94 14.98
N LYS A 26 -10.76 -15.06 14.50
CA LYS A 26 -10.48 -13.65 14.29
C LYS A 26 -10.00 -12.96 15.58
N TRP A 27 -10.76 -13.12 16.67
CA TRP A 27 -10.49 -12.37 17.90
C TRP A 27 -9.44 -13.01 18.81
N LEU A 28 -9.31 -14.35 18.81
CA LEU A 28 -8.38 -15.06 19.68
C LEU A 28 -7.03 -15.36 18.99
N ILE A 29 -6.98 -15.35 17.66
CA ILE A 29 -5.76 -15.65 16.90
C ILE A 29 -5.37 -14.47 16.00
N CYS A 30 -6.21 -14.08 15.01
CA CYS A 30 -5.80 -13.04 14.06
C CYS A 30 -5.46 -11.72 14.75
N ALA A 31 -6.35 -11.18 15.56
CA ALA A 31 -6.16 -9.86 16.16
C ALA A 31 -4.94 -9.80 17.11
N PRO A 32 -4.72 -10.79 18.03
CA PRO A 32 -3.51 -10.82 18.85
C PRO A 32 -2.22 -11.00 18.03
N VAL A 33 -2.24 -11.84 16.99
CA VAL A 33 -1.06 -12.03 16.14
C VAL A 33 -0.76 -10.76 15.34
N LEU A 34 -1.76 -10.11 14.76
CA LEU A 34 -1.58 -8.82 14.07
C LEU A 34 -0.95 -7.77 14.99
N ALA A 35 -1.43 -7.66 16.23
CA ALA A 35 -0.90 -6.72 17.20
C ALA A 35 0.54 -7.08 17.63
N SER A 36 0.78 -8.33 18.02
CA SER A 36 2.10 -8.78 18.52
C SER A 36 3.17 -8.75 17.41
N THR A 37 2.85 -9.16 16.19
CA THR A 37 3.78 -9.09 15.06
C THR A 37 4.08 -7.64 14.67
N THR A 38 3.11 -6.74 14.74
CA THR A 38 3.33 -5.32 14.48
C THR A 38 4.32 -4.71 15.49
N LEU A 39 4.15 -5.03 16.77
CA LEU A 39 5.08 -4.59 17.84
C LEU A 39 6.46 -5.24 17.66
N PHE A 40 6.51 -6.55 17.40
CA PHE A 40 7.77 -7.28 17.22
C PHE A 40 8.56 -6.74 16.02
N PHE A 41 7.96 -6.68 14.83
CA PHE A 41 8.65 -6.20 13.64
C PHE A 41 8.93 -4.69 13.70
N GLY A 42 8.10 -3.91 14.40
CA GLY A 42 8.41 -2.52 14.70
C GLY A 42 9.68 -2.37 15.55
N ALA A 43 9.80 -3.13 16.62
CA ALA A 43 11.00 -3.17 17.46
C ALA A 43 12.23 -3.71 16.70
N ALA A 44 12.04 -4.79 15.93
CA ALA A 44 13.09 -5.36 15.09
C ALA A 44 13.58 -4.36 14.04
N THR A 45 12.68 -3.59 13.43
CA THR A 45 13.03 -2.53 12.47
C THR A 45 13.93 -1.47 13.13
N ILE A 46 13.57 -1.01 14.34
CA ILE A 46 14.37 -0.02 15.07
C ILE A 46 15.76 -0.58 15.40
N LEU A 47 15.81 -1.81 15.92
CA LEU A 47 17.06 -2.45 16.32
C LEU A 47 17.98 -2.73 15.13
N LEU A 48 17.45 -3.35 14.07
CA LEU A 48 18.23 -3.69 12.88
C LEU A 48 18.71 -2.45 12.11
N SER A 49 17.99 -1.33 12.20
CA SER A 49 18.39 -0.06 11.61
C SER A 49 19.68 0.52 12.22
N LEU A 50 20.14 0.00 13.36
CA LEU A 50 21.43 0.36 13.95
C LEU A 50 22.61 -0.29 13.23
N PHE A 51 22.37 -1.41 12.54
CA PHE A 51 23.43 -2.26 11.97
C PHE A 51 23.32 -2.45 10.46
N LEU A 52 22.13 -2.30 9.89
CA LEU A 52 21.85 -2.58 8.48
C LEU A 52 21.33 -1.33 7.74
N PRO A 53 21.64 -1.22 6.43
CA PRO A 53 21.07 -0.18 5.59
C PRO A 53 19.53 -0.24 5.58
N SER A 54 18.87 0.92 5.58
CA SER A 54 17.41 1.07 5.64
C SER A 54 16.65 0.26 4.58
N ARG A 55 17.24 0.09 3.39
CA ARG A 55 16.69 -0.73 2.30
C ARG A 55 16.49 -2.19 2.74
N TRP A 56 17.54 -2.80 3.31
CA TRP A 56 17.45 -4.21 3.75
C TRP A 56 16.51 -4.40 4.93
N VAL A 57 16.53 -3.46 5.89
CA VAL A 57 15.62 -3.50 7.03
C VAL A 57 14.17 -3.39 6.57
N SER A 58 13.87 -2.47 5.66
CA SER A 58 12.53 -2.29 5.08
C SER A 58 12.06 -3.56 4.35
N LEU A 59 12.92 -4.11 3.48
CA LEU A 59 12.58 -5.33 2.73
C LEU A 59 12.38 -6.53 3.66
N ILE A 60 13.30 -6.78 4.59
CA ILE A 60 13.22 -7.96 5.47
C ILE A 60 12.03 -7.81 6.42
N CYS A 61 12.03 -6.79 7.26
CA CYS A 61 10.98 -6.64 8.28
C CYS A 61 9.61 -6.44 7.64
N GLY A 62 9.50 -5.59 6.62
CA GLY A 62 8.24 -5.32 5.93
C GLY A 62 7.67 -6.56 5.24
N THR A 63 8.52 -7.32 4.52
CA THR A 63 8.06 -8.52 3.81
C THR A 63 7.62 -9.63 4.76
N PHE A 64 8.42 -9.95 5.77
CA PHE A 64 8.06 -11.01 6.72
C PHE A 64 6.83 -10.65 7.53
N TRP A 65 6.75 -9.43 8.05
CA TRP A 65 5.57 -8.92 8.76
C TRP A 65 4.30 -9.02 7.91
N SER A 66 4.38 -8.56 6.67
CA SER A 66 3.23 -8.52 5.77
C SER A 66 2.77 -9.91 5.36
N ARG A 67 3.69 -10.80 4.97
CA ARG A 67 3.35 -12.18 4.58
C ARG A 67 2.79 -12.98 5.74
N LEU A 68 3.35 -12.83 6.95
CA LEU A 68 2.84 -13.50 8.14
C LEU A 68 1.40 -13.06 8.43
N ASN A 69 1.13 -11.76 8.39
CA ASN A 69 -0.21 -11.22 8.64
C ASN A 69 -1.21 -11.57 7.53
N ALA A 70 -0.77 -11.61 6.27
CA ALA A 70 -1.59 -12.10 5.16
C ALA A 70 -1.94 -13.60 5.32
N TRP A 71 -0.98 -14.40 5.78
CA TRP A 71 -1.20 -15.83 6.03
C TRP A 71 -2.15 -16.06 7.20
N VAL A 72 -1.96 -15.36 8.33
CA VAL A 72 -2.83 -15.47 9.52
C VAL A 72 -4.26 -15.00 9.21
N THR A 73 -4.44 -14.05 8.30
CA THR A 73 -5.78 -13.58 7.88
C THR A 73 -6.46 -14.48 6.84
N PRO A 74 -5.95 -15.64 6.48
CA PRO A 74 -6.11 -16.43 5.25
C PRO A 74 -6.40 -15.57 4.00
N MET A 75 -5.38 -14.77 3.61
CA MET A 75 -5.44 -13.88 2.46
C MET A 75 -4.39 -14.31 1.41
N PRO A 76 -4.68 -15.32 0.58
CA PRO A 76 -3.82 -15.66 -0.54
C PRO A 76 -3.75 -14.50 -1.53
N VAL A 77 -2.52 -14.13 -1.91
CA VAL A 77 -2.24 -13.05 -2.86
C VAL A 77 -1.69 -13.63 -4.15
N ASN A 78 -2.39 -13.43 -5.26
CA ASN A 78 -1.90 -13.74 -6.60
C ASN A 78 -1.24 -12.50 -7.20
N VAL A 79 -0.04 -12.66 -7.74
CA VAL A 79 0.74 -11.55 -8.33
C VAL A 79 0.96 -11.82 -9.81
N THR A 80 0.65 -10.84 -10.64
CA THR A 80 0.89 -10.84 -12.09
C THR A 80 1.71 -9.61 -12.49
N GLY A 81 2.48 -9.70 -13.59
CA GLY A 81 3.26 -8.59 -14.12
C GLY A 81 4.58 -8.32 -13.38
N ARG A 82 5.13 -9.32 -12.63
CA ARG A 82 6.45 -9.15 -11.97
C ARG A 82 7.58 -8.87 -12.95
N GLU A 83 7.47 -9.38 -14.14
CA GLU A 83 8.38 -9.19 -15.26
C GLU A 83 8.51 -7.72 -15.69
N ASN A 84 7.54 -6.88 -15.35
CA ASN A 84 7.54 -5.45 -15.62
C ASN A 84 8.44 -4.65 -14.66
N ILE A 85 8.98 -5.28 -13.62
CA ILE A 85 9.85 -4.63 -12.64
C ILE A 85 11.33 -4.91 -12.96
N ASP A 86 12.11 -3.87 -13.19
CA ASP A 86 13.56 -3.90 -13.07
C ASP A 86 13.96 -3.55 -11.63
N PRO A 87 14.60 -4.47 -10.87
CA PRO A 87 14.99 -4.22 -9.47
C PRO A 87 16.06 -3.13 -9.31
N GLN A 88 16.71 -2.72 -10.38
CA GLN A 88 17.72 -1.65 -10.36
C GLN A 88 17.12 -0.28 -10.67
N GLN A 89 15.93 -0.26 -11.30
CA GLN A 89 15.19 0.96 -11.63
C GLN A 89 14.40 1.45 -10.41
N SER A 90 14.46 2.75 -10.14
CA SER A 90 13.55 3.41 -9.18
C SER A 90 12.27 3.86 -9.88
N TYR A 91 11.13 3.70 -9.23
CA TYR A 91 9.81 4.03 -9.76
C TYR A 91 9.05 4.99 -8.85
N VAL A 92 8.16 5.75 -9.43
CA VAL A 92 7.01 6.31 -8.72
C VAL A 92 5.86 5.31 -8.86
N ILE A 93 5.68 4.50 -7.82
CA ILE A 93 4.62 3.50 -7.77
C ILE A 93 3.31 4.20 -7.45
N VAL A 94 2.33 4.04 -8.31
CA VAL A 94 0.98 4.55 -8.11
C VAL A 94 0.05 3.37 -7.92
N ALA A 95 -0.63 3.31 -6.76
CA ALA A 95 -1.54 2.21 -6.43
C ALA A 95 -2.93 2.74 -6.01
N ASN A 96 -4.00 1.98 -6.27
CA ASN A 96 -5.32 2.26 -5.72
C ASN A 96 -5.37 1.92 -4.23
N HIS A 97 -6.30 2.53 -3.48
CA HIS A 97 -6.36 2.38 -2.02
C HIS A 97 -7.77 2.05 -1.53
N GLN A 98 -7.99 0.80 -1.13
CA GLN A 98 -9.30 0.28 -0.74
C GLN A 98 -9.34 -0.23 0.71
N SER A 99 -8.17 -0.55 1.30
CA SER A 99 -8.09 -1.18 2.62
C SER A 99 -6.77 -0.86 3.32
N PHE A 100 -6.72 -1.05 4.63
CA PHE A 100 -5.44 -1.15 5.34
C PHE A 100 -4.60 -2.35 4.89
N TYR A 101 -5.23 -3.39 4.35
CA TYR A 101 -4.55 -4.59 3.86
C TYR A 101 -3.75 -4.35 2.58
N ASP A 102 -3.96 -3.24 1.87
CA ASP A 102 -3.12 -2.81 0.74
C ASP A 102 -1.65 -2.67 1.16
N ILE A 103 -1.40 -2.28 2.42
CA ILE A 103 -0.06 -2.18 3.00
C ILE A 103 0.61 -3.56 3.04
N TYR A 104 -0.10 -4.59 3.51
CA TYR A 104 0.42 -5.96 3.54
C TYR A 104 0.65 -6.51 2.14
N VAL A 105 -0.22 -6.17 1.19
CA VAL A 105 -0.08 -6.62 -0.20
C VAL A 105 1.17 -6.02 -0.84
N LEU A 106 1.37 -4.73 -0.74
CA LEU A 106 2.53 -4.07 -1.34
C LEU A 106 3.84 -4.50 -0.66
N TYR A 107 3.93 -4.44 0.67
CA TYR A 107 5.16 -4.84 1.36
C TYR A 107 5.49 -6.32 1.18
N GLY A 108 4.49 -7.18 1.29
CA GLY A 108 4.71 -8.63 1.24
C GLY A 108 5.00 -9.16 -0.15
N PHE A 109 4.46 -8.52 -1.19
CA PHE A 109 4.34 -9.18 -2.47
C PHE A 109 4.84 -8.38 -3.68
N LEU A 110 5.15 -7.09 -3.57
CA LEU A 110 5.67 -6.30 -4.67
C LEU A 110 7.12 -6.69 -5.05
N GLY A 111 7.97 -6.95 -4.05
CA GLY A 111 9.29 -7.53 -4.29
C GLY A 111 10.44 -6.53 -4.51
N ILE A 112 10.18 -5.23 -4.42
CA ILE A 112 11.22 -4.17 -4.49
C ILE A 112 11.17 -3.26 -3.26
N ASP A 113 12.27 -2.55 -2.99
CA ASP A 113 12.29 -1.55 -1.91
C ASP A 113 11.56 -0.29 -2.33
N PHE A 114 10.72 0.20 -1.42
CA PHE A 114 10.03 1.47 -1.62
C PHE A 114 9.82 2.21 -0.31
N LYS A 115 9.58 3.51 -0.44
CA LYS A 115 9.25 4.38 0.69
C LYS A 115 7.77 4.81 0.59
N TRP A 116 7.09 4.73 1.72
CA TRP A 116 5.71 5.22 1.83
C TRP A 116 5.68 6.73 1.92
N VAL A 117 4.69 7.34 1.28
CA VAL A 117 4.28 8.72 1.56
C VAL A 117 3.14 8.69 2.58
N MET A 118 3.46 9.04 3.82
CA MET A 118 2.60 8.89 4.98
C MET A 118 2.12 10.24 5.51
N LYS A 119 1.00 10.23 6.26
CA LYS A 119 0.55 11.37 7.02
C LYS A 119 1.53 11.74 8.13
N GLN A 120 1.78 13.03 8.34
CA GLN A 120 2.68 13.54 9.39
C GLN A 120 2.30 13.05 10.79
N GLU A 121 1.00 12.94 11.08
CA GLU A 121 0.48 12.52 12.39
C GLU A 121 0.87 11.08 12.76
N MET A 122 1.17 10.24 11.76
CA MET A 122 1.63 8.87 12.01
C MET A 122 3.04 8.83 12.64
N ARG A 123 3.79 9.91 12.55
CA ARG A 123 5.11 10.06 13.17
C ARG A 123 5.04 10.03 14.70
N SER A 124 3.94 10.50 15.28
CA SER A 124 3.75 10.56 16.74
C SER A 124 3.27 9.22 17.34
N ILE A 125 2.96 8.20 16.54
CA ILE A 125 2.54 6.90 17.02
C ILE A 125 3.77 6.16 17.59
N PRO A 126 3.77 5.81 18.91
CA PRO A 126 4.90 5.14 19.55
C PRO A 126 5.32 3.87 18.80
N GLY A 127 6.61 3.69 18.60
CA GLY A 127 7.18 2.55 17.87
C GLY A 127 7.02 2.64 16.35
N LEU A 128 5.82 2.89 15.84
CA LEU A 128 5.55 2.99 14.40
C LEU A 128 6.28 4.17 13.76
N GLY A 129 6.13 5.38 14.35
CA GLY A 129 6.73 6.60 13.81
C GLY A 129 8.25 6.49 13.71
N ILE A 130 8.89 6.05 14.79
CA ILE A 130 10.35 5.87 14.84
C ILE A 130 10.80 4.81 13.82
N GLY A 131 10.13 3.65 13.77
CA GLY A 131 10.45 2.60 12.81
C GLY A 131 10.34 3.08 11.36
N CYS A 132 9.24 3.75 11.01
CA CYS A 132 9.01 4.31 9.69
C CYS A 132 10.07 5.38 9.30
N GLU A 133 10.49 6.21 10.25
CA GLU A 133 11.52 7.22 10.02
C GLU A 133 12.90 6.56 9.77
N LYS A 134 13.26 5.54 10.55
CA LYS A 134 14.53 4.80 10.41
C LYS A 134 14.66 4.09 9.07
N VAL A 135 13.58 3.55 8.53
CA VAL A 135 13.60 2.94 7.18
C VAL A 135 13.41 3.96 6.06
N GLY A 136 13.27 5.25 6.39
CA GLY A 136 13.30 6.35 5.42
C GLY A 136 11.97 6.68 4.77
N HIS A 137 10.83 6.28 5.37
CA HIS A 137 9.53 6.70 4.89
C HIS A 137 9.35 8.22 4.94
N ILE A 138 8.50 8.75 4.09
CA ILE A 138 8.33 10.17 3.86
C ILE A 138 7.06 10.62 4.57
N PHE A 139 7.20 11.47 5.59
CA PHE A 139 6.06 12.06 6.28
C PHE A 139 5.70 13.40 5.65
N ILE A 140 4.43 13.58 5.31
CA ILE A 140 3.93 14.83 4.71
C ILE A 140 2.78 15.42 5.53
N ASP A 141 2.83 16.73 5.71
CA ASP A 141 1.69 17.51 6.18
C ASP A 141 0.78 17.80 4.99
N ARG A 142 -0.36 17.11 4.93
CA ARG A 142 -1.33 17.26 3.83
C ARG A 142 -2.18 18.53 3.94
N SER A 143 -2.13 19.22 5.08
CA SER A 143 -2.81 20.49 5.31
C SER A 143 -2.01 21.68 4.79
N ASN A 144 -0.68 21.52 4.66
CA ASN A 144 0.24 22.55 4.20
C ASN A 144 0.94 22.10 2.90
N HIS A 145 0.48 22.62 1.78
CA HIS A 145 1.00 22.26 0.46
C HIS A 145 2.51 22.55 0.30
N ALA A 146 2.99 23.69 0.81
CA ALA A 146 4.40 24.06 0.71
C ALA A 146 5.28 23.12 1.57
N ALA A 147 4.84 22.77 2.79
CA ALA A 147 5.54 21.82 3.66
C ALA A 147 5.54 20.42 3.05
N ALA A 148 4.44 19.98 2.44
CA ALA A 148 4.35 18.72 1.74
C ALA A 148 5.35 18.64 0.58
N LEU A 149 5.43 19.66 -0.26
CA LEU A 149 6.41 19.75 -1.36
C LEU A 149 7.85 19.74 -0.83
N ALA A 150 8.14 20.49 0.23
CA ALA A 150 9.48 20.50 0.85
C ALA A 150 9.88 19.10 1.36
N SER A 151 8.95 18.39 2.04
CA SER A 151 9.18 17.02 2.52
C SER A 151 9.44 16.04 1.37
N ILE A 152 8.69 16.16 0.29
CA ILE A 152 8.86 15.35 -0.92
C ILE A 152 10.21 15.65 -1.57
N LYS A 153 10.57 16.93 -1.72
CA LYS A 153 11.86 17.35 -2.29
C LYS A 153 13.05 16.85 -1.46
N SER A 154 12.95 16.91 -0.13
CA SER A 154 14.01 16.40 0.76
C SER A 154 14.19 14.89 0.68
N ALA A 155 13.15 14.16 0.25
CA ALA A 155 13.19 12.71 0.09
C ALA A 155 13.77 12.24 -1.26
N GLN A 156 13.98 13.14 -2.22
CA GLN A 156 14.47 12.80 -3.57
C GLN A 156 15.79 12.01 -3.52
N SER A 157 16.73 12.40 -2.65
CA SER A 157 18.00 11.71 -2.47
C SER A 157 17.89 10.27 -1.97
N LYS A 158 16.73 9.87 -1.46
CA LYS A 158 16.45 8.51 -0.97
C LYS A 158 15.87 7.60 -2.05
N ILE A 159 15.38 8.18 -3.15
CA ILE A 159 14.66 7.48 -4.24
C ILE A 159 15.63 7.28 -5.40
N VAL A 160 16.61 6.42 -5.17
CA VAL A 160 17.70 6.13 -6.11
C VAL A 160 18.11 4.65 -6.01
N ASN A 161 18.85 4.15 -7.00
CA ASN A 161 19.43 2.80 -6.99
C ASN A 161 18.42 1.68 -6.70
N GLY A 162 17.27 1.71 -7.36
CA GLY A 162 16.20 0.74 -7.21
C GLY A 162 15.31 0.94 -5.96
N THR A 163 15.52 2.00 -5.18
CA THR A 163 14.57 2.41 -4.14
C THR A 163 13.46 3.24 -4.78
N SER A 164 12.23 2.81 -4.66
CA SER A 164 11.04 3.45 -5.23
C SER A 164 10.25 4.24 -4.19
N VAL A 165 9.18 4.89 -4.61
CA VAL A 165 8.24 5.57 -3.70
C VAL A 165 6.81 5.19 -4.05
N VAL A 166 5.97 4.93 -3.04
CA VAL A 166 4.56 4.57 -3.23
C VAL A 166 3.66 5.75 -2.90
N PHE A 167 2.75 6.02 -3.83
CA PHE A 167 1.66 6.94 -3.65
C PHE A 167 0.31 6.23 -3.84
N PHE A 168 -0.62 6.56 -2.95
CA PHE A 168 -2.04 6.34 -3.21
C PHE A 168 -2.62 7.68 -3.71
N PRO A 169 -2.86 7.84 -5.02
CA PRO A 169 -3.22 9.14 -5.60
C PRO A 169 -4.59 9.63 -5.12
N GLU A 170 -5.44 8.73 -4.67
CA GLU A 170 -6.74 9.01 -4.06
C GLU A 170 -6.60 9.81 -2.75
N GLY A 171 -5.48 9.64 -2.03
CA GLY A 171 -5.18 10.33 -0.77
C GLY A 171 -5.98 9.84 0.43
N THR A 172 -6.94 8.96 0.23
CA THR A 172 -7.73 8.27 1.26
C THR A 172 -8.22 6.94 0.70
N ARG A 173 -8.67 6.03 1.57
CA ARG A 173 -9.24 4.75 1.16
C ARG A 173 -10.64 4.93 0.58
N SER A 174 -10.92 4.25 -0.53
CA SER A 174 -12.28 4.13 -1.06
C SER A 174 -13.18 3.39 -0.06
N ARG A 175 -14.44 3.81 0.04
CA ARG A 175 -15.43 3.18 0.94
C ARG A 175 -16.35 2.21 0.22
N ASP A 176 -16.41 2.27 -1.09
CA ASP A 176 -17.31 1.48 -1.94
C ASP A 176 -16.57 0.65 -2.99
N GLY A 177 -15.24 0.71 -2.97
CA GLY A 177 -14.40 0.00 -3.92
C GLY A 177 -14.22 0.73 -5.26
N ALA A 178 -14.97 1.82 -5.51
CA ALA A 178 -14.78 2.64 -6.70
C ALA A 178 -13.52 3.51 -6.58
N LEU A 179 -12.86 3.80 -7.70
CA LEU A 179 -11.73 4.70 -7.73
C LEU A 179 -12.16 6.13 -7.42
N LEU A 180 -11.53 6.73 -6.43
CA LEU A 180 -11.69 8.13 -6.12
C LEU A 180 -10.93 9.02 -7.13
N LYS A 181 -11.14 10.33 -7.04
CA LYS A 181 -10.42 11.31 -7.86
C LYS A 181 -8.94 11.29 -7.50
N PHE A 182 -8.06 11.18 -8.51
CA PHE A 182 -6.62 11.20 -8.32
C PHE A 182 -6.09 12.61 -8.09
N LYS A 183 -5.23 12.74 -7.08
CA LYS A 183 -4.43 13.93 -6.82
C LYS A 183 -3.18 13.91 -7.69
N LYS A 184 -2.74 15.07 -8.14
CA LYS A 184 -1.63 15.21 -9.09
C LYS A 184 -0.25 15.05 -8.48
N GLY A 185 -0.13 14.94 -7.15
CA GLY A 185 1.16 14.96 -6.43
C GLY A 185 2.15 13.87 -6.85
N ALA A 186 1.68 12.63 -7.05
CA ALA A 186 2.52 11.52 -7.54
C ALA A 186 3.10 11.81 -8.95
N PHE A 187 2.29 12.37 -9.82
CA PHE A 187 2.64 12.68 -11.21
C PHE A 187 3.65 13.84 -11.29
N HIS A 188 3.47 14.88 -10.50
CA HIS A 188 4.49 15.93 -10.35
C HIS A 188 5.82 15.34 -9.85
N PHE A 189 5.76 14.46 -8.85
CA PHE A 189 6.96 13.83 -8.31
C PHE A 189 7.68 12.98 -9.36
N ALA A 190 6.95 12.27 -10.21
CA ALA A 190 7.51 11.48 -11.30
C ALA A 190 8.25 12.36 -12.32
N LEU A 191 7.64 13.47 -12.73
CA LEU A 191 8.27 14.45 -13.63
C LEU A 191 9.49 15.12 -13.01
N ASP A 192 9.39 15.57 -11.74
CA ASP A 192 10.47 16.26 -11.05
C ASP A 192 11.75 15.40 -10.90
N LEU A 193 11.58 14.08 -10.80
CA LEU A 193 12.67 13.11 -10.67
C LEU A 193 13.04 12.42 -11.98
N ASN A 194 12.28 12.65 -13.03
CA ASN A 194 12.35 11.89 -14.28
C ASN A 194 12.33 10.37 -14.04
N LEU A 195 11.40 9.91 -13.17
CA LEU A 195 11.21 8.50 -12.85
C LEU A 195 9.95 7.95 -13.50
N PRO A 196 10.01 6.75 -14.10
CA PRO A 196 8.83 6.13 -14.68
C PRO A 196 7.77 5.87 -13.60
N ILE A 197 6.50 6.02 -13.98
CA ILE A 197 5.35 5.66 -13.15
C ILE A 197 5.11 4.16 -13.31
N LEU A 198 5.07 3.44 -12.18
CA LEU A 198 4.69 2.02 -12.15
C LEU A 198 3.25 1.91 -11.62
N PRO A 199 2.26 1.66 -12.49
CA PRO A 199 0.89 1.42 -12.05
C PRO A 199 0.80 0.05 -11.37
N VAL A 200 0.16 0.00 -10.20
CA VAL A 200 -0.03 -1.23 -9.44
C VAL A 200 -1.46 -1.31 -8.93
N THR A 201 -2.21 -2.27 -9.45
CA THR A 201 -3.61 -2.44 -9.06
C THR A 201 -3.76 -3.51 -7.98
N ILE A 202 -4.46 -3.17 -6.91
CA ILE A 202 -4.78 -4.09 -5.81
C ILE A 202 -6.28 -4.38 -5.88
N VAL A 203 -6.63 -5.66 -5.99
CA VAL A 203 -8.03 -6.10 -6.11
C VAL A 203 -8.38 -7.03 -4.96
N GLY A 204 -9.48 -6.77 -4.26
CA GLY A 204 -10.06 -7.68 -3.28
C GLY A 204 -9.78 -7.36 -1.81
N THR A 205 -8.86 -6.46 -1.49
CA THR A 205 -8.55 -6.09 -0.09
C THR A 205 -9.73 -5.44 0.64
N GLN A 206 -10.62 -4.74 -0.08
CA GLN A 206 -11.86 -4.19 0.48
C GLN A 206 -12.82 -5.28 1.01
N TYR A 207 -12.69 -6.52 0.53
CA TYR A 207 -13.48 -7.66 1.03
C TYR A 207 -12.79 -8.39 2.18
N VAL A 208 -11.47 -8.18 2.36
CA VAL A 208 -10.71 -8.70 3.51
C VAL A 208 -10.91 -7.81 4.72
N LEU A 209 -10.70 -6.51 4.58
CA LEU A 209 -10.97 -5.53 5.62
C LEU A 209 -11.54 -4.25 4.98
N PRO A 210 -12.86 -4.08 4.97
CA PRO A 210 -13.49 -2.87 4.45
C PRO A 210 -13.02 -1.62 5.18
N SER A 211 -12.98 -0.49 4.46
CA SER A 211 -12.65 0.81 5.04
C SER A 211 -13.59 1.14 6.21
N ASP A 212 -13.03 1.67 7.29
CA ASP A 212 -13.77 2.09 8.49
C ASP A 212 -14.56 0.95 9.17
N SER A 213 -14.10 -0.30 9.02
CA SER A 213 -14.72 -1.50 9.58
C SER A 213 -13.70 -2.33 10.37
N LEU A 214 -14.20 -3.15 11.31
CA LEU A 214 -13.46 -4.21 11.98
C LEU A 214 -13.83 -5.60 11.42
N ASP A 215 -14.54 -5.66 10.31
CA ASP A 215 -14.96 -6.90 9.67
C ASP A 215 -13.80 -7.54 8.88
N LEU A 216 -12.80 -8.00 9.62
CA LEU A 216 -11.71 -8.77 9.05
C LEU A 216 -12.22 -10.16 8.65
N LEU A 217 -12.03 -10.52 7.40
CA LEU A 217 -12.49 -11.76 6.80
C LEU A 217 -11.43 -12.38 5.90
N PRO A 218 -11.40 -13.70 5.72
CA PRO A 218 -10.59 -14.33 4.69
C PRO A 218 -11.01 -13.86 3.30
N GLY A 219 -10.04 -13.71 2.39
CA GLY A 219 -10.35 -13.28 1.03
C GLY A 219 -9.19 -13.44 0.08
N LYS A 220 -9.49 -13.64 -1.21
CA LYS A 220 -8.47 -13.70 -2.27
C LYS A 220 -8.14 -12.28 -2.72
N VAL A 221 -6.86 -12.02 -2.93
CA VAL A 221 -6.35 -10.72 -3.38
C VAL A 221 -5.52 -10.93 -4.63
N ARG A 222 -5.64 -10.00 -5.59
CA ARG A 222 -4.74 -9.91 -6.75
C ARG A 222 -3.90 -8.64 -6.63
N LEU A 223 -2.62 -8.75 -6.93
CA LEU A 223 -1.69 -7.65 -7.14
C LEU A 223 -1.27 -7.67 -8.61
N ILE A 224 -1.68 -6.68 -9.36
CA ILE A 224 -1.41 -6.57 -10.79
C ILE A 224 -0.40 -5.44 -10.96
N ILE A 225 0.73 -5.76 -11.58
CA ILE A 225 1.82 -4.82 -11.84
C ILE A 225 1.85 -4.58 -13.35
N ASP A 226 1.47 -3.40 -13.75
CA ASP A 226 1.41 -3.05 -15.16
C ASP A 226 2.76 -2.54 -15.68
N GLU A 227 2.89 -2.37 -17.01
CA GLU A 227 4.10 -1.83 -17.60
C GLU A 227 4.38 -0.41 -17.10
N PRO A 228 5.66 -0.08 -16.82
CA PRO A 228 6.03 1.26 -16.42
C PRO A 228 5.73 2.29 -17.51
N ILE A 229 5.17 3.41 -17.13
CA ILE A 229 4.90 4.54 -18.03
C ILE A 229 6.10 5.49 -17.96
N PRO A 230 6.88 5.64 -19.04
CA PRO A 230 7.99 6.59 -19.06
C PRO A 230 7.48 8.02 -19.02
N VAL A 231 8.25 8.91 -18.42
CA VAL A 231 7.93 10.34 -18.31
C VAL A 231 8.94 11.23 -19.04
N ASP A 232 9.91 10.63 -19.70
CA ASP A 232 10.94 11.36 -20.45
C ASP A 232 10.35 12.30 -21.48
N GLY A 233 10.76 13.55 -21.45
CA GLY A 233 10.27 14.59 -22.37
C GLY A 233 8.89 15.15 -22.06
N LEU A 234 8.20 14.61 -21.04
CA LEU A 234 6.92 15.12 -20.58
C LEU A 234 7.09 16.32 -19.64
N ASN A 235 6.06 17.14 -19.55
CA ASN A 235 6.04 18.33 -18.70
C ASN A 235 4.70 18.46 -17.92
N VAL A 236 4.58 19.48 -17.09
CA VAL A 236 3.40 19.68 -16.22
C VAL A 236 2.06 19.72 -16.98
N LYS A 237 2.05 20.11 -18.26
CA LYS A 237 0.81 20.15 -19.06
C LYS A 237 0.33 18.75 -19.44
N ASP A 238 1.22 17.75 -19.40
CA ASP A 238 0.91 16.35 -19.74
C ASP A 238 0.35 15.57 -18.55
N ILE A 239 0.41 16.14 -17.33
CA ILE A 239 -0.09 15.48 -16.12
C ILE A 239 -1.56 15.03 -16.24
N PRO A 240 -2.51 15.80 -16.79
CA PRO A 240 -3.88 15.33 -16.93
C PRO A 240 -3.98 14.04 -17.77
N GLN A 241 -3.19 13.91 -18.83
CA GLN A 241 -3.15 12.71 -19.66
C GLN A 241 -2.53 11.52 -18.92
N LEU A 242 -1.43 11.73 -18.17
CA LEU A 242 -0.83 10.69 -17.32
C LEU A 242 -1.80 10.18 -16.25
N VAL A 243 -2.54 11.08 -15.61
CA VAL A 243 -3.57 10.74 -14.62
C VAL A 243 -4.64 9.85 -15.26
N GLU A 244 -5.13 10.21 -16.44
CA GLU A 244 -6.17 9.46 -17.13
C GLU A 244 -5.66 8.10 -17.60
N GLN A 245 -4.43 8.01 -18.10
CA GLN A 245 -3.80 6.76 -18.49
C GLN A 245 -3.70 5.78 -17.33
N VAL A 246 -3.19 6.23 -16.16
CA VAL A 246 -3.10 5.37 -14.96
C VAL A 246 -4.50 4.99 -14.48
N ARG A 247 -5.46 5.91 -14.55
CA ARG A 247 -6.84 5.64 -14.14
C ARG A 247 -7.48 4.58 -15.02
N SER A 248 -7.33 4.66 -16.34
CA SER A 248 -7.84 3.67 -17.29
C SER A 248 -7.28 2.28 -16.98
N ILE A 249 -5.97 2.15 -16.72
CA ILE A 249 -5.34 0.89 -16.34
C ILE A 249 -6.02 0.30 -15.09
N PHE A 250 -6.28 1.13 -14.07
CA PHE A 250 -6.93 0.64 -12.86
C PHE A 250 -8.39 0.25 -13.09
N ASP A 251 -9.16 1.04 -13.87
CA ASP A 251 -10.55 0.73 -14.19
C ASP A 251 -10.64 -0.61 -14.95
N ASP A 252 -9.74 -0.88 -15.88
CA ASP A 252 -9.66 -2.14 -16.64
C ASP A 252 -9.34 -3.32 -15.70
N ASN A 253 -8.33 -3.19 -14.85
CA ASN A 253 -7.91 -4.23 -13.91
C ASN A 253 -8.95 -4.53 -12.82
N LEU A 254 -9.70 -3.53 -12.38
CA LEU A 254 -10.76 -3.69 -11.38
C LEU A 254 -12.02 -4.32 -11.96
N SER A 255 -12.22 -4.20 -13.28
CA SER A 255 -13.37 -4.74 -14.01
C SER A 255 -13.15 -6.20 -14.47
N SER A 256 -11.91 -6.67 -14.47
CA SER A 256 -11.49 -8.04 -14.84
C SER A 256 -11.61 -8.99 -13.63
#